data_2d114465527f293a45dd10a385329221
#
_entry.id   2d114465527f293a45dd10a385329221
#
_cell.length_a   1.000
_cell.length_b   1.000
_cell.length_c   1.000
_cell.angle_alpha   90.00
_cell.angle_beta   90.00
_cell.angle_gamma   90.00
#
_symmetry.space_group_name_H-M   'P 1'
#
loop_
_entity.id
_entity.type
_entity.pdbx_description
1 polymer ?
#
loop_
_entity_poly.entity_id
_entity_poly.type
_entity_poly.pdbx_seq_one_letter_code
_entity_poly.pdbx_strand_id
1 'polypeptide(L)'
;MAIISGIEIPKNKRGLIALTYIFGIGISTSKKILNNTGIDKNKKVSNWTDNEIKKIRKFISDKIKTEGELRLEIQLDIKRIMDIGCYRGIRHRLGLPVRGQKTKKNCRTRKGKKKTVANKKKLNKNKNIKKNKI
;
A
#
# COMPACT_ATOMS: atom_id res chain seq x y z
N MET A 1 -21.57 -12.59 0.34
CA MET A 1 -20.22 -12.00 0.54
C MET A 1 -20.34 -10.49 0.58
N ALA A 2 -19.74 -9.82 1.56
CA ALA A 2 -19.77 -8.36 1.62
C ALA A 2 -18.58 -7.81 0.81
N ILE A 3 -18.84 -7.33 -0.41
CA ILE A 3 -17.82 -6.67 -1.25
C ILE A 3 -18.06 -5.17 -1.15
N ILE A 4 -17.05 -4.38 -0.77
CA ILE A 4 -17.10 -2.92 -0.67
C ILE A 4 -15.88 -2.35 -1.41
N SER A 5 -16.07 -1.37 -2.29
CA SER A 5 -15.02 -0.78 -3.14
C SER A 5 -14.18 -1.83 -3.90
N GLY A 6 -14.81 -2.93 -4.34
CA GLY A 6 -14.14 -4.02 -5.05
C GLY A 6 -13.36 -5.01 -4.15
N ILE A 7 -13.33 -4.79 -2.84
CA ILE A 7 -12.61 -5.66 -1.88
C ILE A 7 -13.59 -6.52 -1.10
N GLU A 8 -13.25 -7.82 -0.99
CA GLU A 8 -13.98 -8.75 -0.15
C GLU A 8 -13.61 -8.55 1.32
N ILE A 9 -14.60 -8.29 2.16
CA ILE A 9 -14.42 -8.03 3.59
C ILE A 9 -14.55 -9.32 4.39
N PRO A 10 -13.64 -9.60 5.33
CA PRO A 10 -13.66 -10.83 6.13
C PRO A 10 -14.90 -10.89 7.03
N LYS A 11 -15.74 -11.93 6.86
CA LYS A 11 -17.01 -12.14 7.54
C LYS A 11 -16.89 -12.30 9.06
N ASN A 12 -15.81 -12.93 9.50
CA ASN A 12 -15.61 -13.30 10.90
C ASN A 12 -15.12 -12.14 11.79
N LYS A 13 -14.79 -10.98 11.19
CA LYS A 13 -14.28 -9.82 11.91
C LYS A 13 -15.40 -8.85 12.27
N ARG A 14 -15.17 -8.05 13.35
CA ARG A 14 -16.05 -6.93 13.71
C ARG A 14 -15.98 -5.86 12.64
N GLY A 15 -17.07 -5.14 12.38
CA GLY A 15 -17.16 -4.11 11.35
C GLY A 15 -16.05 -3.06 11.43
N LEU A 16 -15.70 -2.64 12.65
CA LEU A 16 -14.61 -1.67 12.87
C LEU A 16 -13.28 -2.13 12.28
N ILE A 17 -12.90 -3.39 12.46
CA ILE A 17 -11.64 -3.94 11.97
C ILE A 17 -11.77 -4.39 10.50
N ALA A 18 -12.93 -4.90 10.14
CA ALA A 18 -13.17 -5.40 8.79
C ALA A 18 -13.06 -4.31 7.73
N LEU A 19 -13.52 -3.09 7.98
CA LEU A 19 -13.38 -1.96 7.07
C LEU A 19 -11.93 -1.50 6.87
N THR A 20 -11.03 -1.76 7.81
CA THR A 20 -9.61 -1.39 7.66
C THR A 20 -8.85 -2.24 6.64
N TYR A 21 -9.47 -3.28 6.09
CA TYR A 21 -8.90 -4.04 4.97
C TYR A 21 -8.97 -3.28 3.64
N ILE A 22 -9.82 -2.24 3.57
CA ILE A 22 -9.91 -1.36 2.40
C ILE A 22 -8.78 -0.32 2.47
N PHE A 23 -7.98 -0.22 1.41
CA PHE A 23 -6.91 0.77 1.34
C PHE A 23 -7.48 2.20 1.38
N GLY A 24 -6.97 3.00 2.31
CA GLY A 24 -7.46 4.36 2.60
C GLY A 24 -8.37 4.45 3.83
N ILE A 25 -8.83 3.32 4.38
CA ILE A 25 -9.66 3.30 5.57
C ILE A 25 -8.85 2.80 6.78
N GLY A 26 -8.52 3.69 7.69
CA GLY A 26 -7.94 3.37 8.99
C GLY A 26 -9.01 3.17 10.07
N ILE A 27 -8.60 2.83 11.29
CA ILE A 27 -9.51 2.60 12.43
C ILE A 27 -10.37 3.83 12.72
N SER A 28 -9.80 5.04 12.68
CA SER A 28 -10.53 6.30 12.90
C SER A 28 -11.58 6.55 11.83
N THR A 29 -11.25 6.33 10.58
CA THR A 29 -12.17 6.48 9.44
C THR A 29 -13.27 5.43 9.49
N SER A 30 -12.93 4.16 9.79
CA SER A 30 -13.90 3.08 10.00
C SER A 30 -14.91 3.44 11.09
N LYS A 31 -14.43 3.98 12.22
CA LYS A 31 -15.28 4.45 13.32
C LYS A 31 -16.26 5.55 12.88
N LYS A 32 -15.79 6.51 12.08
CA LYS A 32 -16.63 7.58 11.50
C LYS A 32 -17.68 7.01 10.55
N ILE A 33 -17.32 6.07 9.69
CA ILE A 33 -18.25 5.42 8.76
C ILE A 33 -19.39 4.74 9.53
N LEU A 34 -19.04 3.88 10.49
CA LEU A 34 -20.02 3.12 11.27
C LEU A 34 -20.94 4.02 12.11
N ASN A 35 -20.40 5.08 12.71
CA ASN A 35 -21.20 6.06 13.44
C ASN A 35 -22.21 6.78 12.53
N ASN A 36 -21.78 7.24 11.35
CA ASN A 36 -22.64 7.96 10.42
C ASN A 36 -23.70 7.05 9.75
N THR A 37 -23.42 5.75 9.63
CA THR A 37 -24.38 4.79 9.09
C THR A 37 -25.29 4.18 10.15
N GLY A 38 -25.05 4.47 11.44
CA GLY A 38 -25.84 3.95 12.55
C GLY A 38 -25.64 2.46 12.83
N ILE A 39 -24.47 1.90 12.45
CA ILE A 39 -24.15 0.48 12.61
C ILE A 39 -23.27 0.28 13.83
N ASP A 40 -23.57 -0.73 14.65
CA ASP A 40 -22.74 -1.06 15.81
C ASP A 40 -21.33 -1.52 15.38
N LYS A 41 -20.31 -0.90 15.97
CA LYS A 41 -18.88 -1.17 15.73
C LYS A 41 -18.48 -2.60 16.05
N ASN A 42 -19.15 -3.20 17.03
CA ASN A 42 -18.87 -4.56 17.49
C ASN A 42 -19.60 -5.63 16.68
N LYS A 43 -20.58 -5.26 15.87
CA LYS A 43 -21.32 -6.18 15.01
C LYS A 43 -20.38 -6.86 14.01
N LYS A 44 -20.43 -8.20 13.92
CA LYS A 44 -19.65 -8.96 12.93
C LYS A 44 -20.20 -8.69 11.53
N VAL A 45 -19.34 -8.72 10.54
CA VAL A 45 -19.71 -8.53 9.12
C VAL A 45 -20.71 -9.58 8.65
N SER A 46 -20.61 -10.83 9.17
CA SER A 46 -21.59 -11.89 8.88
C SER A 46 -23.02 -11.52 9.18
N ASN A 47 -23.23 -10.65 10.17
CA ASN A 47 -24.55 -10.25 10.65
C ASN A 47 -25.06 -8.94 10.02
N TRP A 48 -24.30 -8.38 9.05
CA TRP A 48 -24.74 -7.17 8.37
C TRP A 48 -25.88 -7.47 7.40
N THR A 49 -26.88 -6.61 7.39
CA THR A 49 -27.97 -6.66 6.41
C THR A 49 -27.52 -6.02 5.09
N ASP A 50 -28.15 -6.40 3.98
CA ASP A 50 -27.87 -5.80 2.68
C ASP A 50 -28.09 -4.28 2.65
N ASN A 51 -29.07 -3.79 3.43
CA ASN A 51 -29.32 -2.37 3.58
C ASN A 51 -28.17 -1.65 4.30
N GLU A 52 -27.56 -2.26 5.32
CA GLU A 52 -26.39 -1.71 6.02
C GLU A 52 -25.19 -1.65 5.07
N ILE A 53 -24.96 -2.70 4.29
CA ILE A 53 -23.89 -2.74 3.29
C ILE A 53 -24.08 -1.65 2.23
N LYS A 54 -25.30 -1.45 1.74
CA LYS A 54 -25.63 -0.38 0.78
C LYS A 54 -25.35 1.01 1.36
N LYS A 55 -25.73 1.26 2.63
CA LYS A 55 -25.42 2.54 3.31
C LYS A 55 -23.93 2.79 3.44
N ILE A 56 -23.15 1.77 3.82
CA ILE A 56 -21.67 1.87 3.92
C ILE A 56 -21.07 2.17 2.54
N ARG A 57 -21.46 1.44 1.49
CA ARG A 57 -20.97 1.66 0.12
C ARG A 57 -21.25 3.10 -0.33
N LYS A 58 -22.47 3.58 -0.16
CA LYS A 58 -22.84 4.94 -0.54
C LYS A 58 -22.01 5.98 0.21
N PHE A 59 -21.86 5.82 1.53
CA PHE A 59 -21.06 6.76 2.33
C PHE A 59 -19.59 6.80 1.90
N ILE A 60 -18.99 5.64 1.59
CA ILE A 60 -17.60 5.56 1.12
C ILE A 60 -17.49 6.23 -0.25
N SER A 61 -18.35 5.87 -1.21
CA SER A 61 -18.32 6.45 -2.55
C SER A 61 -18.47 7.97 -2.56
N ASP A 62 -19.34 8.51 -1.69
CA ASP A 62 -19.65 9.94 -1.69
C ASP A 62 -18.58 10.79 -0.96
N LYS A 63 -17.88 10.24 0.03
CA LYS A 63 -17.08 11.03 0.97
C LYS A 63 -15.62 10.63 1.11
N ILE A 64 -15.22 9.46 0.63
CA ILE A 64 -13.89 8.93 0.93
C ILE A 64 -13.27 8.33 -0.33
N LYS A 65 -12.11 8.85 -0.72
CA LYS A 65 -11.31 8.24 -1.77
C LYS A 65 -10.67 6.95 -1.23
N THR A 66 -10.85 5.85 -1.94
CA THR A 66 -10.35 4.53 -1.51
C THR A 66 -9.75 3.77 -2.69
N GLU A 67 -8.98 2.76 -2.39
CA GLU A 67 -8.42 1.78 -3.34
C GLU A 67 -7.78 2.41 -4.58
N GLY A 68 -8.31 2.18 -5.77
CA GLY A 68 -7.73 2.58 -7.04
C GLY A 68 -7.58 4.09 -7.17
N GLU A 69 -8.60 4.85 -6.77
CA GLU A 69 -8.60 6.31 -6.84
C GLU A 69 -7.52 6.93 -5.94
N LEU A 70 -7.41 6.46 -4.70
CA LEU A 70 -6.38 6.92 -3.77
C LEU A 70 -4.98 6.50 -4.20
N ARG A 71 -4.82 5.28 -4.76
CA ARG A 71 -3.53 4.82 -5.29
C ARG A 71 -3.06 5.68 -6.45
N LEU A 72 -3.98 6.02 -7.36
CA LEU A 72 -3.69 6.88 -8.50
C LEU A 72 -3.26 8.28 -8.03
N GLU A 73 -3.98 8.87 -7.08
CA GLU A 73 -3.64 10.18 -6.51
C GLU A 73 -2.24 10.18 -5.90
N ILE A 74 -1.90 9.16 -5.09
CA ILE A 74 -0.57 9.02 -4.50
C ILE A 74 0.51 8.87 -5.59
N GLN A 75 0.24 8.11 -6.66
CA GLN A 75 1.18 7.94 -7.76
C GLN A 75 1.40 9.25 -8.53
N LEU A 76 0.35 10.01 -8.78
CA LEU A 76 0.43 11.32 -9.42
C LEU A 76 1.22 12.31 -8.57
N ASP A 77 1.01 12.32 -7.26
CA ASP A 77 1.78 13.16 -6.34
C ASP A 77 3.28 12.80 -6.34
N ILE A 78 3.61 11.52 -6.32
CA ILE A 78 5.00 11.05 -6.42
C ILE A 78 5.60 11.46 -7.77
N LYS A 79 4.87 11.27 -8.87
CA LYS A 79 5.30 11.67 -10.20
C LYS A 79 5.58 13.17 -10.26
N ARG A 80 4.66 13.98 -9.77
CA ARG A 80 4.83 15.44 -9.70
C ARG A 80 6.12 15.84 -8.97
N ILE A 81 6.40 15.22 -7.81
CA ILE A 81 7.62 15.51 -7.04
C ILE A 81 8.88 15.08 -7.82
N MET A 82 8.82 13.98 -8.58
CA MET A 82 9.92 13.54 -9.43
C MET A 82 10.16 14.47 -10.61
N ASP A 83 9.11 15.00 -11.21
CA ASP A 83 9.17 15.91 -12.36
C ASP A 83 9.72 17.29 -11.96
N ILE A 84 9.38 17.78 -10.77
CA ILE A 84 9.96 18.99 -10.19
C ILE A 84 11.48 18.85 -9.93
N GLY A 85 12.01 17.63 -9.84
CA GLY A 85 13.44 17.37 -9.59
C GLY A 85 13.93 17.73 -8.18
N CYS A 86 13.03 17.92 -7.21
CA CYS A 86 13.41 18.20 -5.84
C CYS A 86 14.12 17.00 -5.18
N TYR A 87 14.83 17.22 -4.06
CA TYR A 87 15.56 16.17 -3.34
C TYR A 87 14.69 14.92 -3.06
N ARG A 88 13.45 15.10 -2.63
CA ARG A 88 12.51 14.00 -2.37
C ARG A 88 12.18 13.23 -3.66
N GLY A 89 12.00 13.92 -4.78
CA GLY A 89 11.76 13.32 -6.10
C GLY A 89 12.95 12.49 -6.57
N ILE A 90 14.16 13.00 -6.43
CA ILE A 90 15.40 12.25 -6.75
C ILE A 90 15.48 10.99 -5.87
N ARG A 91 15.13 11.08 -4.59
CA ARG A 91 15.12 9.91 -3.69
C ARG A 91 14.07 8.87 -4.12
N HIS A 92 12.89 9.30 -4.58
CA HIS A 92 11.88 8.40 -5.13
C HIS A 92 12.37 7.71 -6.40
N ARG A 93 12.97 8.45 -7.35
CA ARG A 93 13.55 7.91 -8.59
C ARG A 93 14.63 6.87 -8.35
N LEU A 94 15.47 7.07 -7.33
CA LEU A 94 16.53 6.14 -6.94
C LEU A 94 16.05 4.96 -6.06
N GLY A 95 14.78 4.91 -5.69
CA GLY A 95 14.24 3.89 -4.77
C GLY A 95 14.83 3.97 -3.36
N LEU A 96 15.27 5.16 -2.92
CA LEU A 96 15.89 5.40 -1.62
C LEU A 96 14.90 5.98 -0.61
N PRO A 97 15.16 5.86 0.71
CA PRO A 97 14.34 6.52 1.73
C PRO A 97 14.31 8.03 1.54
N VAL A 98 13.13 8.63 1.72
CA VAL A 98 12.87 10.05 1.42
C VAL A 98 12.82 10.96 2.65
N ARG A 99 12.83 10.37 3.87
CA ARG A 99 12.72 11.10 5.15
C ARG A 99 14.05 11.23 5.89
N GLY A 100 15.17 11.33 5.20
CA GLY A 100 16.49 11.55 5.79
C GLY A 100 17.08 10.34 6.53
N GLN A 101 16.53 9.13 6.39
CA GLN A 101 17.05 7.94 7.05
C GLN A 101 18.48 7.61 6.58
N LYS A 102 19.29 7.14 7.53
CA LYS A 102 20.69 6.75 7.27
C LYS A 102 20.75 5.53 6.33
N THR A 103 21.47 5.68 5.21
CA THR A 103 21.51 4.68 4.14
C THR A 103 22.80 3.86 4.07
N LYS A 104 23.87 4.23 4.79
CA LYS A 104 25.16 3.52 4.72
C LYS A 104 25.03 2.03 5.06
N LYS A 105 24.47 1.71 6.23
CA LYS A 105 24.29 0.32 6.71
C LYS A 105 22.83 -0.15 6.67
N ASN A 106 21.86 0.76 6.79
CA ASN A 106 20.43 0.52 6.97
C ASN A 106 19.64 0.63 5.65
N CYS A 107 18.32 0.60 5.74
CA CYS A 107 17.37 0.74 4.63
C CYS A 107 17.41 -0.45 3.66
N ARG A 108 17.65 -1.65 4.15
CA ARG A 108 17.78 -2.85 3.32
C ARG A 108 16.49 -3.23 2.60
N THR A 109 15.32 -2.97 3.18
CA THR A 109 14.03 -3.21 2.53
C THR A 109 13.95 -2.54 1.16
N ARG A 110 14.40 -1.29 1.01
CA ARG A 110 14.43 -0.57 -0.26
C ARG A 110 15.67 -0.86 -1.11
N LYS A 111 16.85 -0.99 -0.48
CA LYS A 111 18.13 -1.21 -1.17
C LYS A 111 18.37 -2.67 -1.58
N GLY A 112 17.59 -3.59 -1.08
CA GLY A 112 17.78 -5.02 -1.27
C GLY A 112 18.93 -5.61 -0.45
N LYS A 113 19.19 -6.89 -0.62
CA LYS A 113 20.25 -7.62 0.08
C LYS A 113 21.64 -7.00 -0.18
N LYS A 114 22.54 -7.09 0.82
CA LYS A 114 23.94 -6.65 0.64
C LYS A 114 24.60 -7.46 -0.47
N LYS A 115 25.15 -6.80 -1.47
CA LYS A 115 25.98 -7.41 -2.51
C LYS A 115 27.45 -7.17 -2.16
N THR A 116 28.20 -8.24 -1.90
CA THR A 116 29.64 -8.16 -1.63
C THR A 116 30.42 -8.02 -2.92
N VAL A 117 31.55 -7.30 -2.90
CA VAL A 117 32.43 -7.10 -4.07
C VAL A 117 33.00 -8.44 -4.57
N ALA A 118 33.26 -9.38 -3.65
CA ALA A 118 33.74 -10.73 -3.97
C ALA A 118 32.78 -11.51 -4.90
N ASN A 119 31.46 -11.38 -4.72
CA ASN A 119 30.46 -12.02 -5.59
C ASN A 119 30.44 -11.43 -7.00
N LYS A 120 30.82 -10.15 -7.20
CA LYS A 120 30.99 -9.56 -8.55
C LYS A 120 32.16 -10.16 -9.29
N LYS A 121 33.30 -10.42 -8.63
CA LYS A 121 34.47 -11.06 -9.25
C LYS A 121 34.18 -12.51 -9.69
N LYS A 122 33.44 -13.30 -8.90
CA LYS A 122 33.04 -14.67 -9.29
C LYS A 122 32.11 -14.69 -10.50
N LEU A 123 31.12 -13.80 -10.56
CA LEU A 123 30.20 -13.69 -11.70
C LEU A 123 30.92 -13.30 -13.01
N ASN A 124 31.91 -12.42 -12.94
CA ASN A 124 32.68 -12.01 -14.11
C ASN A 124 33.65 -13.12 -14.57
N LYS A 125 34.26 -13.90 -13.67
CA LYS A 125 35.04 -15.09 -14.02
C LYS A 125 34.20 -16.13 -14.78
N ASN A 126 32.98 -16.41 -14.30
CA ASN A 126 32.08 -17.38 -14.96
C ASN A 126 31.56 -16.89 -16.33
N LYS A 127 31.40 -15.58 -16.52
CA LYS A 127 31.05 -15.01 -17.84
C LYS A 127 32.19 -15.09 -18.85
N ASN A 128 33.44 -14.92 -18.41
CA ASN A 128 34.61 -15.05 -19.28
C ASN A 128 34.93 -16.50 -19.67
N ILE A 129 34.68 -17.46 -18.75
CA ILE A 129 34.84 -18.89 -19.05
C ILE A 129 33.82 -19.36 -20.10
N LYS A 130 32.57 -18.81 -20.06
CA LYS A 130 31.56 -19.14 -21.09
C LYS A 130 31.83 -18.50 -22.46
N LYS A 131 32.55 -17.36 -22.53
CA LYS A 131 32.92 -16.73 -23.78
C LYS A 131 34.10 -17.40 -24.49
N ASN A 132 34.98 -18.10 -23.78
CA ASN A 132 36.13 -18.78 -24.32
C ASN A 132 35.86 -20.26 -24.70
N LYS A 133 34.59 -20.69 -24.72
CA LYS A 133 34.14 -22.05 -25.09
C LYS A 133 33.24 -22.08 -26.34
N ILE A 134 33.30 -21.03 -27.17
CA ILE A 134 32.65 -20.99 -28.51
C ILE A 134 33.70 -20.84 -29.59
#